data_e7b9e129c205321525dbaafc4108a76e
#
_entry.id   e7b9e129c205321525dbaafc4108a76e
#
_cell.length_a   1.000
_cell.length_b   1.000
_cell.length_c   1.000
_cell.angle_alpha   90.00
_cell.angle_beta   90.00
_cell.angle_gamma   90.00
#
_symmetry.space_group_name_H-M   'P 1'
#
loop_
_entity.id
_entity.type
_entity.pdbx_description
1 polymer ?
#
loop_
_entity_poly.entity_id
_entity_poly.type
_entity_poly.pdbx_seq_one_letter_code
_entity_poly.pdbx_strand_id
1 'polypeptide(L)'
;LMQYKNAFQNTDPQSICNVTRHFLEHADSKVAEARSRADAAAEELDVDDLEESETPESILLGSVSQDQDRDRTDRTLVTPWLKFLWEAYRTALDILKNNTRLEMAYQQIADQALHFCLQHQRKTEFRRLCEVLRQHLQSVARSAHHTNAIDFSDADTLQRHLDTRFTQLNSAVELELWQEAFRSVEDVHNLLMLAKKAPKPAMMANYYEKLSRIFIVSDNHLFHAAAWNRYYALAQSLIHI
;
A
#
# COMPACT_ATOMS: atom_id res chain seq x y z
N LEU A 1 6.11 19.47 8.90
CA LEU A 1 5.46 18.37 9.63
C LEU A 1 6.31 17.89 10.82
N MET A 2 7.61 17.58 10.66
CA MET A 2 8.46 17.11 11.77
C MET A 2 8.59 18.12 12.92
N GLN A 3 8.75 19.41 12.64
CA GLN A 3 8.76 20.45 13.68
C GLN A 3 7.42 20.54 14.42
N TYR A 4 6.31 20.42 13.68
CA TYR A 4 4.97 20.38 14.25
C TYR A 4 4.77 19.18 15.18
N LYS A 5 5.21 17.98 14.75
CA LYS A 5 5.21 16.78 15.59
C LYS A 5 5.89 17.05 16.94
N ASN A 6 7.12 17.59 16.91
CA ASN A 6 7.90 17.82 18.12
C ASN A 6 7.22 18.78 19.10
N ALA A 7 6.48 19.77 18.58
CA ALA A 7 5.77 20.74 19.41
C ALA A 7 4.47 20.18 20.02
N PHE A 8 3.72 19.35 19.27
CA PHE A 8 2.36 18.96 19.62
C PHE A 8 2.17 17.47 19.98
N GLN A 9 3.19 16.65 19.88
CA GLN A 9 3.11 15.20 20.10
C GLN A 9 2.51 14.81 21.46
N ASN A 10 2.77 15.56 22.49
CA ASN A 10 2.30 15.29 23.85
C ASN A 10 1.06 16.10 24.24
N THR A 11 0.80 17.22 23.58
CA THR A 11 -0.27 18.17 23.91
C THR A 11 -1.55 17.86 23.13
N ASP A 12 -1.47 17.74 21.81
CA ASP A 12 -2.65 17.52 20.98
C ASP A 12 -2.35 16.55 19.82
N PRO A 13 -2.44 15.23 20.06
CA PRO A 13 -2.25 14.23 19.03
C PRO A 13 -3.27 14.33 17.87
N GLN A 14 -4.51 14.75 18.17
CA GLN A 14 -5.57 14.86 17.16
C GLN A 14 -5.24 15.94 16.13
N SER A 15 -4.64 17.03 16.55
CA SER A 15 -4.16 18.10 15.65
C SER A 15 -3.12 17.55 14.66
N ILE A 16 -2.21 16.68 15.11
CA ILE A 16 -1.22 16.03 14.24
C ILE A 16 -1.92 15.15 13.18
N CYS A 17 -2.93 14.38 13.57
CA CYS A 17 -3.72 13.58 12.63
C CYS A 17 -4.38 14.46 11.57
N ASN A 18 -5.03 15.54 11.97
CA ASN A 18 -5.75 16.46 11.09
C ASN A 18 -4.78 17.14 10.11
N VAL A 19 -3.68 17.69 10.60
CA VAL A 19 -2.67 18.33 9.75
C VAL A 19 -2.05 17.35 8.77
N THR A 20 -1.75 16.12 9.20
CA THR A 20 -1.18 15.11 8.33
C THR A 20 -2.18 14.68 7.26
N ARG A 21 -3.45 14.50 7.62
CA ARG A 21 -4.53 14.15 6.69
C ARG A 21 -4.69 15.23 5.62
N HIS A 22 -4.88 16.49 6.01
CA HIS A 22 -5.02 17.60 5.06
C HIS A 22 -3.80 17.76 4.16
N PHE A 23 -2.61 17.51 4.68
CA PHE A 23 -1.40 17.54 3.86
C PHE A 23 -1.41 16.47 2.79
N LEU A 24 -1.82 15.24 3.12
CA LEU A 24 -1.92 14.14 2.16
C LEU A 24 -3.04 14.37 1.15
N GLU A 25 -4.23 14.83 1.58
CA GLU A 25 -5.35 15.18 0.70
C GLU A 25 -4.94 16.26 -0.32
N HIS A 26 -4.20 17.27 0.13
CA HIS A 26 -3.70 18.30 -0.78
C HIS A 26 -2.63 17.76 -1.75
N ALA A 27 -1.75 16.89 -1.29
CA ALA A 27 -0.76 16.24 -2.15
C ALA A 27 -1.44 15.34 -3.22
N ASP A 28 -2.46 14.59 -2.83
CA ASP A 28 -3.23 13.72 -3.72
C ASP A 28 -4.02 14.55 -4.76
N SER A 29 -4.64 15.65 -4.35
CA SER A 29 -5.32 16.58 -5.26
C SER A 29 -4.38 17.16 -6.32
N LYS A 30 -3.10 17.41 -5.98
CA LYS A 30 -2.09 17.86 -6.94
C LYS A 30 -1.66 16.78 -7.92
N VAL A 31 -1.64 15.52 -7.50
CA VAL A 31 -1.42 14.38 -8.42
C VAL A 31 -2.58 14.28 -9.42
N ALA A 32 -3.83 14.38 -8.94
CA ALA A 32 -5.02 14.33 -9.79
C ALA A 32 -5.03 15.50 -10.80
N GLU A 33 -4.71 16.72 -10.35
CA GLU A 33 -4.59 17.91 -11.20
C GLU A 33 -3.48 17.74 -12.26
N ALA A 34 -2.33 17.22 -11.88
CA ALA A 34 -1.22 16.97 -12.81
C ALA A 34 -1.60 15.91 -13.86
N ARG A 35 -2.34 14.88 -13.47
CA ARG A 35 -2.83 13.85 -14.39
C ARG A 35 -3.85 14.42 -15.37
N SER A 36 -4.82 15.20 -14.89
CA SER A 36 -5.78 15.88 -15.77
C SER A 36 -5.11 16.81 -16.78
N ARG A 37 -4.03 17.52 -16.39
CA ARG A 37 -3.25 18.33 -17.32
C ARG A 37 -2.48 17.50 -18.34
N ALA A 38 -1.95 16.35 -17.94
CA ALA A 38 -1.26 15.45 -18.85
C ALA A 38 -2.23 14.83 -19.86
N ASP A 39 -3.43 14.45 -19.42
CA ASP A 39 -4.49 13.92 -20.29
C ASP A 39 -4.98 15.00 -21.28
N ALA A 40 -5.21 16.24 -20.82
CA ALA A 40 -5.60 17.35 -21.67
C ALA A 40 -4.52 17.69 -22.72
N ALA A 41 -3.25 17.66 -22.33
CA ALA A 41 -2.13 17.88 -23.28
C ALA A 41 -2.03 16.73 -24.31
N ALA A 42 -2.40 15.51 -23.93
CA ALA A 42 -2.44 14.38 -24.87
C ALA A 42 -3.62 14.51 -25.85
N GLU A 43 -4.78 15.02 -25.39
CA GLU A 43 -5.95 15.28 -26.24
C GLU A 43 -5.71 16.44 -27.24
N GLU A 44 -4.99 17.51 -26.82
CA GLU A 44 -4.63 18.60 -27.73
C GLU A 44 -3.70 18.15 -28.86
N LEU A 45 -2.84 17.15 -28.62
CA LEU A 45 -1.98 16.58 -29.67
C LEU A 45 -2.75 15.67 -30.65
N ASP A 46 -3.89 15.13 -30.24
CA ASP A 46 -4.71 14.22 -31.05
C ASP A 46 -5.71 14.98 -31.98
N VAL A 47 -5.87 16.28 -31.79
CA VAL A 47 -6.83 17.12 -32.56
C VAL A 47 -6.18 17.79 -33.78
N ASP A 48 -4.84 17.77 -33.89
CA ASP A 48 -4.13 18.36 -35.04
C ASP A 48 -4.24 17.44 -36.26
N ASP A 49 -5.12 17.89 -37.16
CA ASP A 49 -5.17 17.62 -38.60
C ASP A 49 -5.66 16.22 -39.07
N LEU A 50 -6.98 16.03 -39.05
CA LEU A 50 -7.63 14.94 -39.78
C LEU A 50 -7.65 15.12 -41.31
N GLU A 51 -7.12 16.21 -41.87
CA GLU A 51 -7.11 16.54 -43.30
C GLU A 51 -5.78 16.30 -44.01
N GLU A 52 -4.71 15.99 -43.31
CA GLU A 52 -3.44 15.59 -43.96
C GLU A 52 -3.54 14.15 -44.48
N SER A 53 -3.32 13.97 -45.77
CA SER A 53 -3.30 12.64 -46.40
C SER A 53 -2.09 11.84 -45.94
N GLU A 54 -2.21 11.21 -44.80
CA GLU A 54 -1.13 10.40 -44.24
C GLU A 54 -0.93 9.08 -44.98
N THR A 55 0.32 8.75 -45.26
CA THR A 55 0.64 7.41 -45.74
C THR A 55 0.53 6.39 -44.62
N PRO A 56 0.22 5.08 -44.91
CA PRO A 56 0.17 4.05 -43.89
C PRO A 56 1.41 3.94 -43.01
N GLU A 57 2.56 4.35 -43.54
CA GLU A 57 3.86 4.38 -42.84
C GLU A 57 3.93 5.53 -41.83
N SER A 58 3.37 6.72 -42.18
CA SER A 58 3.33 7.87 -41.28
C SER A 58 2.36 7.63 -40.11
N ILE A 59 1.23 6.94 -40.33
CA ILE A 59 0.30 6.51 -39.30
C ILE A 59 0.99 5.57 -38.30
N LEU A 60 1.78 4.63 -38.82
CA LEU A 60 2.53 3.68 -38.00
C LEU A 60 3.64 4.36 -37.17
N LEU A 61 4.36 5.29 -37.78
CA LEU A 61 5.35 6.12 -37.10
C LEU A 61 4.71 7.08 -36.10
N GLY A 62 3.54 7.67 -36.44
CA GLY A 62 2.75 8.51 -35.56
C GLY A 62 2.30 7.79 -34.29
N SER A 63 1.80 6.55 -34.41
CA SER A 63 1.39 5.76 -33.25
C SER A 63 2.55 5.48 -32.27
N VAL A 64 3.76 5.25 -32.79
CA VAL A 64 4.97 5.06 -31.96
C VAL A 64 5.44 6.37 -31.33
N SER A 65 5.30 7.51 -32.02
CA SER A 65 5.68 8.82 -31.47
C SER A 65 4.69 9.31 -30.43
N GLN A 66 3.37 9.07 -30.61
CA GLN A 66 2.34 9.41 -29.63
C GLN A 66 2.56 8.71 -28.29
N ASP A 67 2.90 7.41 -28.30
CA ASP A 67 3.22 6.69 -27.07
C ASP A 67 4.48 7.26 -26.39
N GLN A 68 5.49 7.70 -27.16
CA GLN A 68 6.69 8.32 -26.61
C GLN A 68 6.43 9.72 -26.05
N ASP A 69 5.60 10.52 -26.68
CA ASP A 69 5.24 11.86 -26.21
C ASP A 69 4.33 11.80 -24.98
N ARG A 70 3.41 10.86 -24.94
CA ARG A 70 2.60 10.57 -23.75
C ARG A 70 3.46 10.14 -22.58
N ASP A 71 4.40 9.22 -22.79
CA ASP A 71 5.40 8.79 -21.80
C ASP A 71 6.27 9.95 -21.32
N ARG A 72 6.65 10.86 -22.21
CA ARG A 72 7.45 12.05 -21.91
C ARG A 72 6.66 13.05 -21.08
N THR A 73 5.40 13.30 -21.44
CA THR A 73 4.48 14.18 -20.72
C THR A 73 4.21 13.65 -19.32
N ASP A 74 3.94 12.35 -19.17
CA ASP A 74 3.77 11.70 -17.86
C ASP A 74 5.02 11.81 -16.99
N ARG A 75 6.21 11.65 -17.57
CA ARG A 75 7.47 11.81 -16.83
C ARG A 75 7.72 13.24 -16.36
N THR A 76 7.30 14.23 -17.13
CA THR A 76 7.55 15.65 -16.81
C THR A 76 6.49 16.22 -15.88
N LEU A 77 5.22 15.91 -16.08
CA LEU A 77 4.10 16.50 -15.34
C LEU A 77 3.64 15.65 -14.14
N VAL A 78 3.47 14.34 -14.31
CA VAL A 78 2.85 13.48 -13.30
C VAL A 78 3.88 12.88 -12.34
N THR A 79 5.01 12.39 -12.87
CA THR A 79 6.01 11.68 -12.05
C THR A 79 6.59 12.52 -10.90
N PRO A 80 6.85 13.84 -11.02
CA PRO A 80 7.31 14.64 -9.90
C PRO A 80 6.31 14.69 -8.75
N TRP A 81 5.00 14.77 -9.06
CA TRP A 81 3.94 14.78 -8.05
C TRP A 81 3.73 13.40 -7.41
N LEU A 82 3.87 12.32 -8.17
CA LEU A 82 3.88 10.97 -7.61
C LEU A 82 5.06 10.76 -6.66
N LYS A 83 6.24 11.27 -6.98
CA LYS A 83 7.40 11.24 -6.07
C LYS A 83 7.15 12.07 -4.81
N PHE A 84 6.54 13.24 -4.94
CA PHE A 84 6.18 14.08 -3.81
C PHE A 84 5.17 13.36 -2.89
N LEU A 85 4.11 12.79 -3.46
CA LEU A 85 3.09 12.05 -2.70
C LEU A 85 3.69 10.84 -1.99
N TRP A 86 4.60 10.11 -2.64
CA TRP A 86 5.33 9.01 -2.04
C TRP A 86 6.15 9.45 -0.81
N GLU A 87 6.92 10.52 -0.92
CA GLU A 87 7.69 11.05 0.22
C GLU A 87 6.77 11.63 1.30
N ALA A 88 5.59 12.16 0.92
CA ALA A 88 4.58 12.61 1.87
C ALA A 88 4.03 11.43 2.70
N TYR A 89 3.67 10.30 2.07
CA TYR A 89 3.25 9.08 2.78
C TYR A 89 4.34 8.57 3.72
N ARG A 90 5.56 8.47 3.24
CA ARG A 90 6.69 8.00 4.03
C ARG A 90 6.95 8.89 5.26
N THR A 91 6.91 10.20 5.07
CA THR A 91 7.09 11.18 6.16
C THR A 91 5.93 11.11 7.15
N ALA A 92 4.69 10.97 6.67
CA ALA A 92 3.50 10.83 7.50
C ALA A 92 3.58 9.58 8.39
N LEU A 93 3.94 8.43 7.83
CA LEU A 93 4.13 7.19 8.57
C LEU A 93 5.23 7.30 9.62
N ASP A 94 6.33 8.00 9.30
CA ASP A 94 7.42 8.22 10.26
C ASP A 94 7.03 9.16 11.41
N ILE A 95 6.13 10.10 11.14
CA ILE A 95 5.57 10.99 12.17
C ILE A 95 4.65 10.23 13.12
N LEU A 96 3.78 9.37 12.60
CA LEU A 96 2.70 8.71 13.36
C LEU A 96 3.15 7.43 14.07
N LYS A 97 4.31 6.87 13.72
CA LYS A 97 4.80 5.63 14.32
C LYS A 97 4.95 5.70 15.84
N ASN A 98 4.84 4.55 16.50
CA ASN A 98 5.12 4.34 17.93
C ASN A 98 4.26 5.16 18.92
N ASN A 99 3.05 5.54 18.52
CA ASN A 99 2.14 6.25 19.42
C ASN A 99 0.74 5.64 19.35
N THR A 100 0.27 5.07 20.44
CA THR A 100 -1.05 4.43 20.56
C THR A 100 -2.21 5.36 20.18
N ARG A 101 -2.10 6.66 20.51
CA ARG A 101 -3.14 7.66 20.20
C ARG A 101 -3.26 7.95 18.71
N LEU A 102 -2.21 7.69 17.94
CA LEU A 102 -2.10 7.96 16.49
C LEU A 102 -2.24 6.70 15.65
N GLU A 103 -2.45 5.55 16.27
CA GLU A 103 -2.47 4.23 15.63
C GLU A 103 -3.53 4.11 14.54
N MET A 104 -4.74 4.62 14.78
CA MET A 104 -5.82 4.64 13.78
C MET A 104 -5.43 5.43 12.52
N ALA A 105 -4.83 6.61 12.70
CA ALA A 105 -4.36 7.43 11.58
C ALA A 105 -3.18 6.75 10.86
N TYR A 106 -2.29 6.11 11.61
CA TYR A 106 -1.18 5.34 11.04
C TYR A 106 -1.69 4.21 10.13
N GLN A 107 -2.67 3.43 10.59
CA GLN A 107 -3.29 2.37 9.80
C GLN A 107 -3.91 2.91 8.51
N GLN A 108 -4.76 3.94 8.62
CA GLN A 108 -5.40 4.55 7.45
C GLN A 108 -4.40 5.04 6.40
N ILE A 109 -3.33 5.69 6.84
CA ILE A 109 -2.29 6.20 5.93
C ILE A 109 -1.44 5.07 5.36
N ALA A 110 -1.19 4.00 6.12
CA ALA A 110 -0.51 2.82 5.61
C ALA A 110 -1.32 2.13 4.50
N ASP A 111 -2.63 1.97 4.71
CA ASP A 111 -3.54 1.39 3.72
C ASP A 111 -3.63 2.27 2.46
N GLN A 112 -3.71 3.60 2.60
CA GLN A 112 -3.67 4.54 1.48
C GLN A 112 -2.35 4.45 0.70
N ALA A 113 -1.21 4.36 1.39
CA ALA A 113 0.09 4.22 0.75
C ALA A 113 0.27 2.89 0.00
N LEU A 114 -0.27 1.79 0.55
CA LEU A 114 -0.29 0.49 -0.12
C LEU A 114 -1.18 0.53 -1.38
N HIS A 115 -2.37 1.15 -1.26
CA HIS A 115 -3.29 1.33 -2.39
C HIS A 115 -2.68 2.22 -3.48
N PHE A 116 -2.02 3.32 -3.10
CA PHE A 116 -1.27 4.16 -4.03
C PHE A 116 -0.23 3.36 -4.84
N CYS A 117 0.55 2.51 -4.17
CA CYS A 117 1.53 1.67 -4.86
C CYS A 117 0.88 0.69 -5.83
N LEU A 118 -0.28 0.13 -5.47
CA LEU A 118 -1.06 -0.78 -6.31
C LEU A 118 -1.64 -0.05 -7.53
N GLN A 119 -2.33 1.07 -7.31
CA GLN A 119 -2.98 1.87 -8.35
C GLN A 119 -2.00 2.35 -9.42
N HIS A 120 -0.81 2.78 -9.00
CA HIS A 120 0.21 3.31 -9.90
C HIS A 120 1.26 2.28 -10.32
N GLN A 121 1.07 0.98 -9.98
CA GLN A 121 1.98 -0.12 -10.31
C GLN A 121 3.43 0.13 -9.87
N ARG A 122 3.61 0.79 -8.72
CA ARG A 122 4.91 1.20 -8.18
C ARG A 122 5.57 0.08 -7.36
N LYS A 123 6.06 -0.94 -8.06
CA LYS A 123 6.66 -2.15 -7.46
C LYS A 123 7.87 -1.87 -6.55
N THR A 124 8.70 -0.91 -6.94
CA THR A 124 9.92 -0.54 -6.18
C THR A 124 9.57 0.19 -4.89
N GLU A 125 8.66 1.17 -4.98
CA GLU A 125 8.15 1.93 -3.85
C GLU A 125 7.39 1.03 -2.88
N PHE A 126 6.63 0.07 -3.39
CA PHE A 126 5.94 -0.92 -2.57
C PHE A 126 6.92 -1.74 -1.72
N ARG A 127 8.02 -2.27 -2.31
CA ARG A 127 9.05 -3.00 -1.55
C ARG A 127 9.67 -2.14 -0.44
N ARG A 128 9.93 -0.85 -0.74
CA ARG A 128 10.45 0.09 0.26
C ARG A 128 9.43 0.37 1.36
N LEU A 129 8.14 0.48 1.01
CA LEU A 129 7.06 0.66 1.99
C LEU A 129 6.96 -0.53 2.92
N CYS A 130 6.97 -1.76 2.39
CA CYS A 130 6.95 -2.99 3.17
C CYS A 130 8.12 -3.03 4.18
N GLU A 131 9.31 -2.63 3.75
CA GLU A 131 10.49 -2.57 4.63
C GLU A 131 10.33 -1.49 5.72
N VAL A 132 9.83 -0.30 5.39
CA VAL A 132 9.54 0.76 6.37
C VAL A 132 8.51 0.30 7.40
N LEU A 133 7.42 -0.32 6.96
CA LEU A 133 6.38 -0.85 7.86
C LEU A 133 6.93 -1.95 8.78
N ARG A 134 7.84 -2.80 8.29
CA ARG A 134 8.52 -3.84 9.07
C ARG A 134 9.44 -3.24 10.13
N GLN A 135 10.23 -2.23 9.75
CA GLN A 135 11.10 -1.50 10.68
C GLN A 135 10.30 -0.77 11.76
N HIS A 136 9.15 -0.19 11.42
CA HIS A 136 8.25 0.42 12.39
C HIS A 136 7.72 -0.61 13.39
N LEU A 137 7.29 -1.78 12.93
CA LEU A 137 6.84 -2.87 13.81
C LEU A 137 7.95 -3.33 14.78
N GLN A 138 9.18 -3.48 14.27
CA GLN A 138 10.33 -3.82 15.11
C GLN A 138 10.66 -2.71 16.12
N SER A 139 10.47 -1.44 15.76
CA SER A 139 10.69 -0.32 16.67
C SER A 139 9.67 -0.28 17.80
N VAL A 140 8.43 -0.69 17.55
CA VAL A 140 7.39 -0.84 18.58
C VAL A 140 7.85 -1.82 19.66
N ALA A 141 8.36 -2.99 19.26
CA ALA A 141 8.86 -4.00 20.20
C ALA A 141 10.01 -3.49 21.09
N ARG A 142 10.82 -2.56 20.58
CA ARG A 142 11.92 -1.93 21.33
C ARG A 142 11.46 -0.79 22.23
N SER A 143 10.34 -0.16 21.92
CA SER A 143 9.83 1.03 22.59
C SER A 143 8.78 0.74 23.67
N ALA A 144 8.62 -0.51 24.10
CA ALA A 144 7.58 -0.97 25.03
C ALA A 144 7.57 -0.24 26.41
N HIS A 145 8.62 0.50 26.74
CA HIS A 145 8.75 1.20 28.03
C HIS A 145 8.28 2.68 28.00
N HIS A 146 7.84 3.20 26.86
CA HIS A 146 7.36 4.57 26.75
C HIS A 146 5.89 4.72 27.18
N THR A 147 5.52 5.85 27.74
CA THR A 147 4.16 6.16 28.27
C THR A 147 3.02 6.03 27.26
N ASN A 148 3.32 6.13 25.97
CA ASN A 148 2.36 5.97 24.87
C ASN A 148 2.77 4.83 23.92
N ALA A 149 3.47 3.82 24.44
CA ALA A 149 3.88 2.67 23.62
C ALA A 149 2.67 1.87 23.14
N ILE A 150 2.80 1.31 21.95
CA ILE A 150 1.81 0.38 21.40
C ILE A 150 1.93 -0.95 22.14
N ASP A 151 0.83 -1.45 22.69
CA ASP A 151 0.78 -2.72 23.40
C ASP A 151 0.06 -3.78 22.56
N PHE A 152 0.78 -4.78 22.09
CA PHE A 152 0.23 -5.93 21.37
C PHE A 152 -0.57 -6.91 22.26
N SER A 153 -0.58 -6.70 23.56
CA SER A 153 -1.48 -7.45 24.46
C SER A 153 -2.94 -7.04 24.32
N ASP A 154 -3.20 -5.82 23.81
CA ASP A 154 -4.53 -5.36 23.47
C ASP A 154 -5.00 -5.98 22.15
N ALA A 155 -6.21 -6.58 22.19
CA ALA A 155 -6.76 -7.29 21.05
C ALA A 155 -7.09 -6.36 19.86
N ASP A 156 -7.52 -5.13 20.14
CA ASP A 156 -7.91 -4.17 19.11
C ASP A 156 -6.68 -3.60 18.39
N THR A 157 -5.63 -3.33 19.14
CA THR A 157 -4.32 -2.92 18.59
C THR A 157 -3.73 -4.01 17.70
N LEU A 158 -3.69 -5.24 18.18
CA LEU A 158 -3.20 -6.38 17.42
C LEU A 158 -4.02 -6.60 16.13
N GLN A 159 -5.35 -6.47 16.23
CA GLN A 159 -6.24 -6.61 15.08
C GLN A 159 -5.94 -5.54 14.00
N ARG A 160 -5.74 -4.28 14.39
CA ARG A 160 -5.38 -3.20 13.44
C ARG A 160 -4.07 -3.49 12.72
N HIS A 161 -3.06 -3.96 13.44
CA HIS A 161 -1.79 -4.34 12.82
C HIS A 161 -1.93 -5.54 11.89
N LEU A 162 -2.75 -6.52 12.24
CA LEU A 162 -3.08 -7.64 11.36
C LEU A 162 -3.78 -7.15 10.09
N ASP A 163 -4.79 -6.28 10.20
CA ASP A 163 -5.51 -5.73 9.05
C ASP A 163 -4.56 -5.06 8.06
N THR A 164 -3.65 -4.21 8.53
CA THR A 164 -2.63 -3.57 7.68
C THR A 164 -1.71 -4.60 7.02
N ARG A 165 -1.29 -5.67 7.73
CA ARG A 165 -0.46 -6.72 7.14
C ARG A 165 -1.21 -7.57 6.13
N PHE A 166 -2.50 -7.79 6.32
CA PHE A 166 -3.35 -8.44 5.32
C PHE A 166 -3.51 -7.58 4.06
N THR A 167 -3.72 -6.28 4.21
CA THR A 167 -3.73 -5.34 3.07
C THR A 167 -2.41 -5.38 2.31
N GLN A 168 -1.28 -5.38 3.03
CA GLN A 168 0.05 -5.51 2.45
C GLN A 168 0.21 -6.83 1.68
N LEU A 169 -0.19 -7.96 2.26
CA LEU A 169 -0.14 -9.28 1.61
C LEU A 169 -0.99 -9.31 0.34
N ASN A 170 -2.22 -8.82 0.38
CA ASN A 170 -3.11 -8.77 -0.76
C ASN A 170 -2.49 -7.93 -1.90
N SER A 171 -2.01 -6.73 -1.59
CA SER A 171 -1.37 -5.85 -2.57
C SER A 171 -0.08 -6.46 -3.15
N ALA A 172 0.70 -7.19 -2.34
CA ALA A 172 1.90 -7.89 -2.82
C ALA A 172 1.57 -8.97 -3.84
N VAL A 173 0.50 -9.74 -3.60
CA VAL A 173 0.03 -10.79 -4.52
C VAL A 173 -0.53 -10.18 -5.80
N GLU A 174 -1.28 -9.07 -5.73
CA GLU A 174 -1.81 -8.38 -6.91
C GLU A 174 -0.72 -7.73 -7.77
N LEU A 175 0.35 -7.22 -7.14
CA LEU A 175 1.53 -6.71 -7.83
C LEU A 175 2.46 -7.82 -8.34
N GLU A 176 2.14 -9.09 -8.08
CA GLU A 176 2.96 -10.26 -8.41
C GLU A 176 4.38 -10.22 -7.79
N LEU A 177 4.49 -9.60 -6.62
CA LEU A 177 5.74 -9.51 -5.86
C LEU A 177 5.87 -10.69 -4.89
N TRP A 178 6.03 -11.89 -5.43
CA TRP A 178 5.97 -13.15 -4.68
C TRP A 178 6.94 -13.23 -3.50
N GLN A 179 8.13 -12.68 -3.63
CA GLN A 179 9.09 -12.58 -2.53
C GLN A 179 8.57 -11.74 -1.36
N GLU A 180 8.00 -10.55 -1.66
CA GLU A 180 7.42 -9.69 -0.63
C GLU A 180 6.12 -10.27 -0.08
N ALA A 181 5.34 -10.95 -0.92
CA ALA A 181 4.15 -11.68 -0.48
C ALA A 181 4.52 -12.75 0.56
N PHE A 182 5.56 -13.55 0.30
CA PHE A 182 6.03 -14.56 1.25
C PHE A 182 6.53 -13.93 2.57
N ARG A 183 7.31 -12.86 2.51
CA ARG A 183 7.73 -12.12 3.71
C ARG A 183 6.56 -11.52 4.48
N SER A 184 5.52 -11.06 3.77
CA SER A 184 4.29 -10.56 4.40
C SER A 184 3.52 -11.68 5.10
N VAL A 185 3.54 -12.91 4.55
CA VAL A 185 3.00 -14.11 5.21
C VAL A 185 3.74 -14.39 6.52
N GLU A 186 5.06 -14.29 6.54
CA GLU A 186 5.86 -14.45 7.77
C GLU A 186 5.51 -13.38 8.81
N ASP A 187 5.39 -12.11 8.38
CA ASP A 187 4.99 -11.00 9.26
C ASP A 187 3.60 -11.24 9.88
N VAL A 188 2.61 -11.69 9.06
CA VAL A 188 1.27 -12.06 9.52
C VAL A 188 1.35 -13.23 10.51
N HIS A 189 2.11 -14.27 10.18
CA HIS A 189 2.26 -15.45 11.06
C HIS A 189 2.83 -15.06 12.43
N ASN A 190 3.85 -14.23 12.45
CA ASN A 190 4.46 -13.77 13.70
C ASN A 190 3.46 -12.98 14.58
N LEU A 191 2.62 -12.13 13.97
CA LEU A 191 1.56 -11.42 14.70
C LEU A 191 0.46 -12.38 15.18
N LEU A 192 0.08 -13.38 14.39
CA LEU A 192 -0.90 -14.39 14.77
C LEU A 192 -0.45 -15.21 15.99
N MET A 193 0.85 -15.48 16.13
CA MET A 193 1.40 -16.18 17.31
C MET A 193 1.32 -15.34 18.58
N LEU A 194 1.23 -14.01 18.48
CA LEU A 194 1.00 -13.12 19.63
C LEU A 194 -0.50 -13.03 20.01
N ALA A 195 -1.39 -13.43 19.12
CA ALA A 195 -2.84 -13.31 19.31
C ALA A 195 -3.34 -14.26 20.39
N LYS A 196 -3.96 -13.71 21.44
CA LYS A 196 -4.63 -14.49 22.50
C LYS A 196 -5.97 -15.09 22.05
N LYS A 197 -6.59 -14.48 21.03
CA LYS A 197 -7.86 -14.91 20.44
C LYS A 197 -7.64 -15.30 18.98
N ALA A 198 -8.34 -16.33 18.53
CA ALA A 198 -8.33 -16.72 17.13
C ALA A 198 -8.86 -15.57 16.24
N PRO A 199 -8.17 -15.25 15.14
CA PRO A 199 -8.63 -14.25 14.17
C PRO A 199 -9.97 -14.65 13.54
N LYS A 200 -10.64 -13.67 12.92
CA LYS A 200 -11.90 -13.92 12.20
C LYS A 200 -11.71 -14.99 11.12
N PRO A 201 -12.63 -15.96 10.98
CA PRO A 201 -12.50 -17.04 9.99
C PRO A 201 -12.32 -16.54 8.57
N ALA A 202 -12.98 -15.44 8.18
CA ALA A 202 -12.84 -14.82 6.87
C ALA A 202 -11.42 -14.30 6.60
N MET A 203 -10.74 -13.74 7.61
CA MET A 203 -9.35 -13.30 7.49
C MET A 203 -8.40 -14.50 7.29
N MET A 204 -8.65 -15.57 8.04
CA MET A 204 -7.85 -16.80 7.90
C MET A 204 -8.10 -17.50 6.57
N ALA A 205 -9.31 -17.44 6.03
CA ALA A 205 -9.60 -17.92 4.68
C ALA A 205 -8.81 -17.13 3.62
N ASN A 206 -8.85 -15.79 3.67
CA ASN A 206 -8.03 -14.94 2.80
C ASN A 206 -6.52 -15.26 2.92
N TYR A 207 -6.02 -15.44 4.15
CA TYR A 207 -4.63 -15.82 4.40
C TYR A 207 -4.25 -17.11 3.69
N TYR A 208 -5.01 -18.19 3.87
CA TYR A 208 -4.71 -19.48 3.24
C TYR A 208 -4.92 -19.47 1.72
N GLU A 209 -5.86 -18.67 1.21
CA GLU A 209 -6.01 -18.45 -0.23
C GLU A 209 -4.74 -17.83 -0.83
N LYS A 210 -4.24 -16.73 -0.25
CA LYS A 210 -3.02 -16.06 -0.74
C LYS A 210 -1.79 -16.96 -0.57
N LEU A 211 -1.71 -17.68 0.55
CA LEU A 211 -0.64 -18.64 0.81
C LEU A 211 -0.63 -19.77 -0.24
N SER A 212 -1.80 -20.30 -0.60
CA SER A 212 -1.90 -21.33 -1.64
C SER A 212 -1.43 -20.81 -3.02
N ARG A 213 -1.75 -19.56 -3.37
CA ARG A 213 -1.25 -18.91 -4.60
C ARG A 213 0.27 -18.76 -4.61
N ILE A 214 0.86 -18.37 -3.48
CA ILE A 214 2.32 -18.24 -3.34
C ILE A 214 2.99 -19.60 -3.55
N PHE A 215 2.46 -20.66 -2.94
CA PHE A 215 3.04 -22.00 -3.04
C PHE A 215 2.91 -22.63 -4.43
N ILE A 216 1.84 -22.37 -5.17
CA ILE A 216 1.72 -22.88 -6.54
C ILE A 216 2.71 -22.17 -7.48
N VAL A 217 2.90 -20.87 -7.32
CA VAL A 217 3.88 -20.11 -8.11
C VAL A 217 5.33 -20.52 -7.80
N SER A 218 5.60 -20.92 -6.54
CA SER A 218 6.92 -21.43 -6.13
C SER A 218 7.13 -22.91 -6.41
N ASP A 219 6.21 -23.56 -7.13
CA ASP A 219 6.22 -25.00 -7.48
C ASP A 219 6.27 -25.94 -6.26
N ASN A 220 5.70 -25.48 -5.13
CA ASN A 220 5.70 -26.24 -3.88
C ASN A 220 4.34 -26.91 -3.65
N HIS A 221 4.10 -28.01 -4.37
CA HIS A 221 2.81 -28.70 -4.39
C HIS A 221 2.35 -29.23 -3.03
N LEU A 222 3.26 -29.67 -2.18
CA LEU A 222 2.91 -30.20 -0.85
C LEU A 222 2.33 -29.10 0.06
N PHE A 223 3.01 -27.98 0.14
CA PHE A 223 2.53 -26.86 0.95
C PHE A 223 1.31 -26.18 0.32
N HIS A 224 1.22 -26.15 -1.01
CA HIS A 224 0.02 -25.73 -1.72
C HIS A 224 -1.20 -26.56 -1.32
N ALA A 225 -1.09 -27.91 -1.37
CA ALA A 225 -2.17 -28.80 -0.98
C ALA A 225 -2.57 -28.63 0.49
N ALA A 226 -1.59 -28.45 1.39
CA ALA A 226 -1.84 -28.22 2.80
C ALA A 226 -2.58 -26.88 3.06
N ALA A 227 -2.15 -25.79 2.38
CA ALA A 227 -2.80 -24.48 2.47
C ALA A 227 -4.23 -24.53 1.91
N TRP A 228 -4.43 -25.20 0.77
CA TRP A 228 -5.73 -25.37 0.16
C TRP A 228 -6.70 -26.17 1.03
N ASN A 229 -6.23 -27.23 1.70
CA ASN A 229 -7.05 -28.01 2.63
C ASN A 229 -7.51 -27.15 3.82
N ARG A 230 -6.62 -26.30 4.35
CA ARG A 230 -6.98 -25.36 5.43
C ARG A 230 -8.00 -24.32 4.96
N TYR A 231 -7.80 -23.76 3.77
CA TYR A 231 -8.75 -22.83 3.15
C TYR A 231 -10.13 -23.46 2.99
N TYR A 232 -10.20 -24.69 2.43
CA TYR A 232 -11.43 -25.41 2.21
C TYR A 232 -12.19 -25.69 3.52
N ALA A 233 -11.50 -26.13 4.56
CA ALA A 233 -12.09 -26.37 5.87
C ALA A 233 -12.71 -25.09 6.48
N LEU A 234 -12.03 -23.95 6.32
CA LEU A 234 -12.56 -22.65 6.76
C LEU A 234 -13.74 -22.18 5.91
N ALA A 235 -13.69 -22.36 4.61
CA ALA A 235 -14.78 -22.00 3.70
C ALA A 235 -16.05 -22.80 3.98
N GLN A 236 -15.94 -24.10 4.26
CA GLN A 236 -17.07 -24.92 4.70
C GLN A 236 -17.67 -24.40 6.02
N SER A 237 -16.85 -24.03 6.98
CA SER A 237 -17.31 -23.47 8.25
C SER A 237 -18.08 -22.15 8.06
N LEU A 238 -17.74 -21.35 7.05
CA LEU A 238 -18.41 -20.08 6.74
C LEU A 238 -19.77 -20.28 6.02
N ILE A 239 -19.94 -21.38 5.30
CA ILE A 239 -21.19 -21.68 4.58
C ILE A 239 -22.27 -22.22 5.54
N HIS A 240 -21.87 -22.81 6.68
CA HIS A 240 -22.77 -23.40 7.66
C HIS A 240 -23.19 -22.44 8.80
N ILE A 241 -22.80 -21.17 8.74
CA ILE A 241 -23.23 -20.09 9.62
C ILE A 241 -24.26 -19.21 8.91
#